data_4fe2764bdf3446f02497a938b62df2a1
#
_entry.id   4fe2764bdf3446f02497a938b62df2a1
#
_cell.length_a   1.000
_cell.length_b   1.000
_cell.length_c   1.000
_cell.angle_alpha   90.00
_cell.angle_beta   90.00
_cell.angle_gamma   90.00
#
_symmetry.space_group_name_H-M   'P 1'
#
loop_
_entity.id
_entity.type
_entity.pdbx_description
1 polymer ?
#
loop_
_entity_poly.entity_id
_entity_poly.type
_entity_poly.pdbx_seq_one_letter_code
_entity_poly.pdbx_strand_id
1 'polypeptide(L)'
;ESLKNIIEDELLANPRIYLQKRKEAYQIYSEMTPNPAVMKFISSKMLMDGFIEVKNREEADEVPLAKELYNAFDFVKEVYVSDNFVAVTKDDQFQWHEIMNQVRSFIAEFLQAGKTISNVQPHAHENPVLKIINREYTSDEQKISDILNEYVAPAVENDGGKISLIEYDQENKTARMLLQGACSGCPSSTATLKNGIQSILKQFVPELVENVEAVNG
;
A
#
# COMPACT_ATOMS: atom_id res chain seq x y z
N GLU A 1 10.10 -29.38 -32.47
CA GLU A 1 9.76 -27.94 -32.41
C GLU A 1 8.89 -27.70 -31.17
N SER A 2 9.37 -26.82 -30.30
CA SER A 2 8.73 -26.55 -29.00
C SER A 2 7.40 -25.83 -29.22
N LEU A 3 6.34 -26.21 -28.49
CA LEU A 3 5.06 -25.51 -28.41
C LEU A 3 5.23 -23.98 -28.25
N LYS A 4 6.33 -23.55 -27.64
CA LYS A 4 6.70 -22.14 -27.45
C LYS A 4 6.98 -21.43 -28.79
N ASN A 5 7.67 -22.09 -29.72
CA ASN A 5 7.98 -21.52 -31.04
C ASN A 5 6.72 -21.40 -31.93
N ILE A 6 5.81 -22.38 -31.83
CA ILE A 6 4.55 -22.35 -32.59
C ILE A 6 3.64 -21.20 -32.09
N ILE A 7 3.60 -20.95 -30.79
CA ILE A 7 2.83 -19.85 -30.20
C ILE A 7 3.45 -18.48 -30.54
N GLU A 8 4.78 -18.38 -30.57
CA GLU A 8 5.47 -17.15 -30.97
C GLU A 8 5.26 -16.85 -32.46
N ASP A 9 5.33 -17.86 -33.33
CA ASP A 9 5.08 -17.70 -34.77
C ASP A 9 3.63 -17.32 -35.09
N GLU A 10 2.63 -17.90 -34.40
CA GLU A 10 1.22 -17.49 -34.55
C GLU A 10 0.95 -16.07 -34.04
N LEU A 11 1.61 -15.67 -32.95
CA LEU A 11 1.50 -14.31 -32.39
C LEU A 11 2.15 -13.26 -33.30
N LEU A 12 3.28 -13.59 -33.94
CA LEU A 12 3.95 -12.72 -34.95
C LEU A 12 3.19 -12.62 -36.24
N ALA A 13 2.48 -13.70 -36.64
CA ALA A 13 1.66 -13.71 -37.84
C ALA A 13 0.39 -12.85 -37.73
N ASN A 14 -0.06 -12.52 -36.50
CA ASN A 14 -1.22 -11.68 -36.31
C ASN A 14 -0.97 -10.54 -35.30
N PRO A 15 -0.35 -9.42 -35.74
CA PRO A 15 0.00 -8.30 -34.87
C PRO A 15 -1.18 -7.70 -34.09
N ARG A 16 -2.40 -7.80 -34.60
CA ARG A 16 -3.60 -7.29 -33.91
C ARG A 16 -3.93 -8.11 -32.68
N ILE A 17 -3.84 -9.43 -32.77
CA ILE A 17 -4.06 -10.33 -31.61
C ILE A 17 -2.97 -10.13 -30.58
N TYR A 18 -1.71 -9.97 -31.00
CA TYR A 18 -0.59 -9.68 -30.13
C TYR A 18 -0.77 -8.37 -29.36
N LEU A 19 -1.15 -7.30 -30.06
CA LEU A 19 -1.40 -5.99 -29.46
C LEU A 19 -2.61 -6.00 -28.52
N GLN A 20 -3.65 -6.78 -28.84
CA GLN A 20 -4.83 -6.94 -28.00
C GLN A 20 -4.50 -7.71 -26.74
N LYS A 21 -3.81 -8.86 -26.83
CA LYS A 21 -3.32 -9.61 -25.66
C LYS A 21 -2.37 -8.78 -24.78
N ARG A 22 -1.52 -7.95 -25.39
CA ARG A 22 -0.63 -7.04 -24.65
C ARG A 22 -1.39 -5.93 -23.93
N LYS A 23 -2.50 -5.44 -24.47
CA LYS A 23 -3.40 -4.49 -23.82
C LYS A 23 -4.16 -5.13 -22.65
N GLU A 24 -4.43 -6.44 -22.72
CA GLU A 24 -5.11 -7.20 -21.67
C GLU A 24 -4.15 -7.67 -20.57
N ALA A 25 -2.85 -7.72 -20.83
CA ALA A 25 -1.85 -8.10 -19.85
C ALA A 25 -1.72 -7.07 -18.72
N TYR A 26 -1.45 -7.55 -17.50
CA TYR A 26 -1.05 -6.69 -16.39
C TYR A 26 0.35 -6.12 -16.68
N GLN A 27 0.44 -4.79 -16.70
CA GLN A 27 1.71 -4.10 -16.74
C GLN A 27 2.03 -3.63 -15.33
N ILE A 28 3.21 -3.99 -14.83
CA ILE A 28 3.67 -3.64 -13.48
C ILE A 28 4.87 -2.72 -13.59
N TYR A 29 4.77 -1.56 -12.93
CA TYR A 29 5.82 -0.56 -12.83
C TYR A 29 6.35 -0.54 -11.41
N SER A 30 7.66 -0.37 -11.25
CA SER A 30 8.28 -0.23 -9.93
C SER A 30 8.52 1.25 -9.64
N GLU A 31 8.14 1.69 -8.46
CA GLU A 31 8.32 3.06 -7.98
C GLU A 31 8.93 3.05 -6.58
N MET A 32 9.95 3.89 -6.38
CA MET A 32 10.58 4.05 -5.07
C MET A 32 9.66 4.87 -4.15
N THR A 33 9.62 4.52 -2.88
CA THR A 33 8.94 5.30 -1.85
C THR A 33 9.96 6.07 -1.01
N PRO A 34 9.55 7.05 -0.20
CA PRO A 34 10.42 7.72 0.77
C PRO A 34 11.04 6.76 1.79
N ASN A 35 10.42 5.60 2.02
CA ASN A 35 10.98 4.53 2.84
C ASN A 35 11.86 3.61 1.98
N PRO A 36 13.20 3.60 2.16
CA PRO A 36 14.10 2.83 1.33
C PRO A 36 13.94 1.31 1.47
N ALA A 37 13.27 0.84 2.52
CA ALA A 37 12.92 -0.57 2.68
C ALA A 37 11.73 -0.98 1.81
N VAL A 38 10.93 -0.04 1.30
CA VAL A 38 9.68 -0.31 0.58
C VAL A 38 9.79 0.04 -0.90
N MET A 39 9.31 -0.87 -1.75
CA MET A 39 9.11 -0.63 -3.19
C MET A 39 7.62 -0.80 -3.52
N LYS A 40 7.08 0.13 -4.28
CA LYS A 40 5.71 0.12 -4.78
C LYS A 40 5.70 -0.47 -6.20
N PHE A 41 4.85 -1.46 -6.42
CA PHE A 41 4.64 -2.11 -7.71
C PHE A 41 3.24 -1.77 -8.21
N ILE A 42 3.17 -0.83 -9.15
CA ILE A 42 1.93 -0.26 -9.66
C ILE A 42 1.43 -1.08 -10.84
N SER A 43 0.21 -1.54 -10.75
CA SER A 43 -0.50 -2.26 -11.80
C SER A 43 -1.22 -1.30 -12.75
N SER A 44 -1.25 -1.63 -14.04
CA SER A 44 -2.07 -0.92 -15.05
C SER A 44 -3.58 -1.12 -14.86
N LYS A 45 -3.99 -2.00 -13.93
CA LYS A 45 -5.39 -2.32 -13.63
C LYS A 45 -5.62 -2.27 -12.14
N MET A 46 -6.86 -1.98 -11.75
CA MET A 46 -7.32 -2.10 -10.37
C MET A 46 -7.12 -3.53 -9.87
N LEU A 47 -6.60 -3.67 -8.67
CA LEU A 47 -6.36 -4.94 -7.98
C LEU A 47 -7.48 -5.25 -7.00
N MET A 48 -7.93 -4.23 -6.25
CA MET A 48 -9.02 -4.34 -5.28
C MET A 48 -9.64 -2.97 -5.00
N ASP A 49 -10.78 -2.95 -4.35
CA ASP A 49 -11.38 -1.75 -3.77
C ASP A 49 -11.10 -1.76 -2.27
N GLY A 50 -10.25 -0.86 -1.81
CA GLY A 50 -9.73 -0.84 -0.45
C GLY A 50 -8.28 -1.32 -0.33
N PHE A 51 -7.92 -1.81 0.83
CA PHE A 51 -6.55 -2.25 1.09
C PHE A 51 -6.48 -3.50 1.97
N ILE A 52 -5.34 -4.18 1.90
CA ILE A 52 -4.96 -5.30 2.78
C ILE A 52 -3.51 -5.10 3.18
N GLU A 53 -3.23 -5.28 4.46
CA GLU A 53 -1.88 -5.25 5.02
C GLU A 53 -1.57 -6.63 5.63
N VAL A 54 -0.39 -7.16 5.32
CA VAL A 54 0.12 -8.44 5.83
C VAL A 54 1.52 -8.18 6.37
N LYS A 55 1.66 -8.19 7.68
CA LYS A 55 2.90 -7.77 8.38
C LYS A 55 3.92 -8.88 8.56
N ASN A 56 3.50 -10.11 8.41
CA ASN A 56 4.35 -11.27 8.60
C ASN A 56 3.81 -12.48 7.83
N ARG A 57 4.62 -13.54 7.78
CA ARG A 57 4.28 -14.78 7.07
C ARG A 57 3.07 -15.50 7.66
N GLU A 58 2.83 -15.37 8.97
CA GLU A 58 1.74 -16.06 9.67
C GLU A 58 0.37 -15.46 9.29
N GLU A 59 0.32 -14.17 8.99
CA GLU A 59 -0.89 -13.47 8.54
C GLU A 59 -1.22 -13.72 7.06
N ALA A 60 -0.30 -14.29 6.29
CA ALA A 60 -0.42 -14.43 4.85
C ALA A 60 -1.38 -15.53 4.38
N ASP A 61 -1.86 -16.41 5.26
CA ASP A 61 -2.61 -17.61 4.87
C ASP A 61 -3.88 -17.28 4.05
N GLU A 62 -4.56 -16.20 4.39
CA GLU A 62 -5.79 -15.76 3.72
C GLU A 62 -5.53 -14.76 2.56
N VAL A 63 -4.26 -14.43 2.28
CA VAL A 63 -3.86 -13.51 1.22
C VAL A 63 -2.89 -14.21 0.26
N PRO A 64 -3.39 -14.97 -0.73
CA PRO A 64 -2.57 -15.79 -1.63
C PRO A 64 -1.40 -15.06 -2.29
N LEU A 65 -1.57 -13.79 -2.69
CA LEU A 65 -0.49 -13.00 -3.26
C LEU A 65 0.65 -12.80 -2.25
N ALA A 66 0.34 -12.41 -1.01
CA ALA A 66 1.33 -12.23 0.03
C ALA A 66 1.99 -13.57 0.40
N LYS A 67 1.20 -14.62 0.55
CA LYS A 67 1.69 -15.98 0.86
C LYS A 67 2.69 -16.47 -0.19
N GLU A 68 2.38 -16.30 -1.47
CA GLU A 68 3.30 -16.69 -2.53
C GLU A 68 4.55 -15.81 -2.60
N LEU A 69 4.45 -14.50 -2.31
CA LEU A 69 5.60 -13.60 -2.19
C LEU A 69 6.53 -14.03 -1.05
N TYR A 70 6.00 -14.32 0.14
CA TYR A 70 6.79 -14.84 1.26
C TYR A 70 7.44 -16.19 0.97
N ASN A 71 6.79 -17.04 0.17
CA ASN A 71 7.34 -18.35 -0.20
C ASN A 71 8.41 -18.25 -1.28
N ALA A 72 8.31 -17.29 -2.18
CA ALA A 72 9.25 -17.08 -3.27
C ALA A 72 10.49 -16.29 -2.84
N PHE A 73 10.36 -15.41 -1.82
CA PHE A 73 11.40 -14.44 -1.47
C PHE A 73 11.55 -14.32 0.05
N ASP A 74 12.66 -14.82 0.58
CA ASP A 74 12.95 -14.79 2.02
C ASP A 74 13.18 -13.37 2.57
N PHE A 75 13.46 -12.42 1.69
CA PHE A 75 13.66 -11.01 2.07
C PHE A 75 12.35 -10.23 2.29
N VAL A 76 11.20 -10.77 1.95
CA VAL A 76 9.91 -10.09 2.15
C VAL A 76 9.58 -10.04 3.63
N LYS A 77 9.31 -8.84 4.15
CA LYS A 77 8.91 -8.58 5.54
C LYS A 77 7.42 -8.26 5.66
N GLU A 78 6.92 -7.38 4.79
CA GLU A 78 5.53 -6.95 4.80
C GLU A 78 5.04 -6.80 3.36
N VAL A 79 3.75 -7.02 3.17
CA VAL A 79 3.05 -6.82 1.90
C VAL A 79 1.81 -5.98 2.15
N TYR A 80 1.70 -4.87 1.43
CA TYR A 80 0.51 -4.02 1.44
C TYR A 80 -0.05 -3.97 0.03
N VAL A 81 -1.34 -4.25 -0.12
CA VAL A 81 -2.05 -4.19 -1.41
C VAL A 81 -3.17 -3.19 -1.29
N SER A 82 -3.26 -2.27 -2.23
CA SER A 82 -4.35 -1.29 -2.29
C SER A 82 -4.60 -0.89 -3.74
N ASP A 83 -5.85 -0.59 -4.05
CA ASP A 83 -6.29 -0.07 -5.34
C ASP A 83 -5.63 -0.76 -6.53
N ASN A 84 -4.58 -0.18 -7.08
CA ASN A 84 -3.84 -0.67 -8.23
C ASN A 84 -2.36 -0.95 -7.95
N PHE A 85 -1.94 -1.10 -6.70
CA PHE A 85 -0.53 -1.34 -6.39
C PHE A 85 -0.31 -2.38 -5.28
N VAL A 86 0.89 -2.92 -5.28
CA VAL A 86 1.44 -3.76 -4.21
C VAL A 86 2.69 -3.07 -3.68
N ALA A 87 2.71 -2.72 -2.41
CA ALA A 87 3.94 -2.28 -1.74
C ALA A 87 4.55 -3.48 -0.99
N VAL A 88 5.84 -3.67 -1.18
CA VAL A 88 6.60 -4.75 -0.54
C VAL A 88 7.70 -4.13 0.30
N THR A 89 7.74 -4.49 1.58
CA THR A 89 8.83 -4.16 2.50
C THR A 89 9.84 -5.28 2.50
N LYS A 90 11.09 -4.96 2.26
CA LYS A 90 12.20 -5.92 2.26
C LYS A 90 13.04 -5.85 3.54
N ASP A 91 13.78 -6.91 3.80
CA ASP A 91 14.85 -6.92 4.79
C ASP A 91 16.00 -5.97 4.37
N ASP A 92 16.63 -5.30 5.34
CA ASP A 92 17.69 -4.32 5.12
C ASP A 92 18.97 -4.90 4.50
N GLN A 93 19.16 -6.22 4.59
CA GLN A 93 20.32 -6.92 4.02
C GLN A 93 20.31 -6.96 2.48
N PHE A 94 19.16 -6.69 1.85
CA PHE A 94 18.98 -6.73 0.39
C PHE A 94 18.90 -5.33 -0.20
N GLN A 95 19.24 -5.20 -1.49
CA GLN A 95 19.14 -3.94 -2.22
C GLN A 95 18.10 -4.03 -3.34
N TRP A 96 17.20 -3.05 -3.44
CA TRP A 96 16.12 -3.06 -4.42
C TRP A 96 16.61 -3.20 -5.87
N HIS A 97 17.75 -2.59 -6.22
CA HIS A 97 18.27 -2.68 -7.58
C HIS A 97 18.64 -4.11 -8.02
N GLU A 98 18.86 -5.02 -7.08
CA GLU A 98 19.16 -6.42 -7.34
C GLU A 98 17.91 -7.29 -7.46
N ILE A 99 16.85 -6.97 -6.70
CA ILE A 99 15.70 -7.84 -6.50
C ILE A 99 14.40 -7.32 -7.12
N MET A 100 14.25 -6.00 -7.39
CA MET A 100 12.99 -5.41 -7.81
C MET A 100 12.42 -6.03 -9.11
N ASN A 101 13.27 -6.41 -10.05
CA ASN A 101 12.82 -6.99 -11.31
C ASN A 101 12.22 -8.39 -11.11
N GLN A 102 12.76 -9.17 -10.17
CA GLN A 102 12.24 -10.50 -9.82
C GLN A 102 10.85 -10.37 -9.18
N VAL A 103 10.70 -9.47 -8.20
CA VAL A 103 9.43 -9.20 -7.54
C VAL A 103 8.40 -8.67 -8.53
N ARG A 104 8.78 -7.72 -9.39
CA ARG A 104 7.91 -7.18 -10.44
C ARG A 104 7.40 -8.26 -11.38
N SER A 105 8.30 -9.12 -11.88
CA SER A 105 7.92 -10.21 -12.79
C SER A 105 7.01 -11.22 -12.10
N PHE A 106 7.32 -11.55 -10.85
CA PHE A 106 6.50 -12.46 -10.05
C PHE A 106 5.07 -11.94 -9.86
N ILE A 107 4.91 -10.67 -9.48
CA ILE A 107 3.59 -10.04 -9.32
C ILE A 107 2.84 -10.04 -10.66
N ALA A 108 3.52 -9.68 -11.76
CA ALA A 108 2.92 -9.70 -13.09
C ALA A 108 2.43 -11.10 -13.49
N GLU A 109 3.24 -12.14 -13.28
CA GLU A 109 2.89 -13.53 -13.56
C GLU A 109 1.73 -14.02 -12.68
N PHE A 110 1.75 -13.70 -11.39
CA PHE A 110 0.67 -14.04 -10.46
C PHE A 110 -0.67 -13.46 -10.92
N LEU A 111 -0.70 -12.17 -11.25
CA LEU A 111 -1.90 -11.47 -11.71
C LEU A 111 -2.35 -11.96 -13.09
N GLN A 112 -1.40 -12.22 -14.00
CA GLN A 112 -1.70 -12.73 -15.34
C GLN A 112 -2.27 -14.15 -15.31
N ALA A 113 -1.90 -14.95 -14.32
CA ALA A 113 -2.47 -16.29 -14.09
C ALA A 113 -3.92 -16.24 -13.56
N GLY A 114 -4.46 -15.07 -13.27
CA GLY A 114 -5.82 -14.89 -12.74
C GLY A 114 -6.00 -15.45 -11.33
N LYS A 115 -4.93 -15.56 -10.56
CA LYS A 115 -5.00 -16.03 -9.18
C LYS A 115 -5.70 -15.01 -8.29
N THR A 116 -6.41 -15.48 -7.28
CA THR A 116 -7.05 -14.63 -6.27
C THR A 116 -6.00 -13.91 -5.43
N ILE A 117 -6.12 -12.60 -5.30
CA ILE A 117 -5.19 -11.77 -4.51
C ILE A 117 -5.40 -12.03 -3.02
N SER A 118 -6.67 -12.07 -2.58
CA SER A 118 -7.06 -12.25 -1.18
C SER A 118 -8.36 -13.05 -1.07
N ASN A 119 -8.44 -13.89 -0.05
CA ASN A 119 -9.66 -14.61 0.35
C ASN A 119 -10.47 -13.82 1.39
N VAL A 120 -9.86 -12.82 2.04
CA VAL A 120 -10.55 -11.90 2.94
C VAL A 120 -10.99 -10.65 2.21
N GLN A 121 -12.05 -10.03 2.72
CA GLN A 121 -12.53 -8.75 2.20
C GLN A 121 -11.48 -7.66 2.49
N PRO A 122 -11.13 -6.84 1.49
CA PRO A 122 -10.30 -5.67 1.71
C PRO A 122 -10.92 -4.75 2.77
N HIS A 123 -10.07 -4.11 3.56
CA HIS A 123 -10.52 -3.01 4.40
C HIS A 123 -10.95 -1.87 3.49
N ALA A 124 -12.16 -1.35 3.72
CA ALA A 124 -12.64 -0.17 3.00
C ALA A 124 -11.70 1.02 3.26
N HIS A 125 -11.71 2.01 2.35
CA HIS A 125 -10.99 3.28 2.56
C HIS A 125 -11.47 4.06 3.78
N GLU A 126 -12.61 3.67 4.37
CA GLU A 126 -13.07 4.14 5.67
C GLU A 126 -12.10 3.76 6.79
N ASN A 127 -12.07 4.55 7.84
CA ASN A 127 -11.18 4.33 8.97
C ASN A 127 -11.48 2.97 9.66
N PRO A 128 -10.57 1.98 9.60
CA PRO A 128 -10.81 0.67 10.18
C PRO A 128 -10.96 0.72 11.71
N VAL A 129 -10.33 1.69 12.36
CA VAL A 129 -10.39 1.86 13.81
C VAL A 129 -11.79 2.22 14.26
N LEU A 130 -12.49 3.09 13.52
CA LEU A 130 -13.88 3.46 13.86
C LEU A 130 -14.83 2.27 13.79
N LYS A 131 -14.62 1.36 12.83
CA LYS A 131 -15.41 0.11 12.76
C LYS A 131 -15.16 -0.80 13.96
N ILE A 132 -13.90 -0.92 14.41
CA ILE A 132 -13.53 -1.77 15.55
C ILE A 132 -14.12 -1.24 16.84
N ILE A 133 -14.09 0.09 17.06
CA ILE A 133 -14.62 0.72 18.29
C ILE A 133 -16.10 1.07 18.20
N ASN A 134 -16.72 0.87 17.03
CA ASN A 134 -18.15 1.10 16.77
C ASN A 134 -18.64 2.47 17.27
N ARG A 135 -17.87 3.53 16.99
CA ARG A 135 -18.21 4.90 17.34
C ARG A 135 -18.10 5.86 16.15
N GLU A 136 -18.83 6.94 16.21
CA GLU A 136 -18.69 8.07 15.29
C GLU A 136 -17.67 9.09 15.82
N TYR A 137 -17.08 9.86 14.91
CA TYR A 137 -16.24 10.99 15.27
C TYR A 137 -17.05 12.07 15.98
N THR A 138 -16.45 12.69 16.99
CA THR A 138 -16.92 13.99 17.50
C THR A 138 -16.76 15.07 16.44
N SER A 139 -17.41 16.23 16.64
CA SER A 139 -17.28 17.37 15.72
C SER A 139 -15.83 17.81 15.48
N ASP A 140 -14.99 17.74 16.51
CA ASP A 140 -13.59 18.15 16.40
C ASP A 140 -12.73 17.08 15.73
N GLU A 141 -12.99 15.80 16.02
CA GLU A 141 -12.35 14.68 15.30
C GLU A 141 -12.72 14.67 13.82
N GLN A 142 -13.97 15.01 13.49
CA GLN A 142 -14.39 15.11 12.09
C GLN A 142 -13.62 16.21 11.36
N LYS A 143 -13.46 17.39 11.94
CA LYS A 143 -12.65 18.48 11.33
C LYS A 143 -11.21 18.06 11.12
N ILE A 144 -10.60 17.40 12.12
CA ILE A 144 -9.23 16.90 12.00
C ILE A 144 -9.14 15.85 10.88
N SER A 145 -10.08 14.91 10.83
CA SER A 145 -10.14 13.86 9.81
C SER A 145 -10.32 14.44 8.41
N ASP A 146 -11.18 15.44 8.24
CA ASP A 146 -11.42 16.09 6.95
C ASP A 146 -10.14 16.77 6.43
N ILE A 147 -9.39 17.46 7.31
CA ILE A 147 -8.11 18.09 6.94
C ILE A 147 -7.06 17.03 6.59
N LEU A 148 -7.00 15.93 7.35
CA LEU A 148 -6.10 14.83 7.01
C LEU A 148 -6.41 14.24 5.64
N ASN A 149 -7.68 13.99 5.34
CA ASN A 149 -8.12 13.42 4.07
C ASN A 149 -7.86 14.36 2.89
N GLU A 150 -8.02 15.66 3.09
CA GLU A 150 -7.84 16.66 2.02
C GLU A 150 -6.37 16.98 1.74
N TYR A 151 -5.55 17.13 2.78
CA TYR A 151 -4.19 17.70 2.65
C TYR A 151 -3.06 16.71 2.90
N VAL A 152 -3.32 15.60 3.58
CA VAL A 152 -2.27 14.64 3.98
C VAL A 152 -2.42 13.29 3.29
N ALA A 153 -3.62 12.73 3.27
CA ALA A 153 -3.87 11.40 2.72
C ALA A 153 -3.41 11.24 1.27
N PRO A 154 -3.61 12.22 0.35
CA PRO A 154 -3.14 12.05 -1.03
C PRO A 154 -1.63 11.85 -1.14
N ALA A 155 -0.83 12.52 -0.31
CA ALA A 155 0.62 12.35 -0.29
C ALA A 155 1.03 10.99 0.28
N VAL A 156 0.39 10.58 1.38
CA VAL A 156 0.63 9.29 2.04
C VAL A 156 0.24 8.12 1.12
N GLU A 157 -0.88 8.21 0.43
CA GLU A 157 -1.35 7.20 -0.54
C GLU A 157 -0.44 7.14 -1.77
N ASN A 158 0.03 8.30 -2.25
CA ASN A 158 1.02 8.34 -3.32
C ASN A 158 2.31 7.62 -2.92
N ASP A 159 2.72 7.72 -1.67
CA ASP A 159 3.89 7.03 -1.12
C ASP A 159 3.62 5.54 -0.78
N GLY A 160 2.40 5.05 -1.04
CA GLY A 160 2.03 3.64 -0.85
C GLY A 160 1.62 3.29 0.58
N GLY A 161 1.19 4.28 1.35
CA GLY A 161 0.69 4.11 2.71
C GLY A 161 -0.76 4.57 2.88
N LYS A 162 -1.23 4.52 4.12
CA LYS A 162 -2.51 5.08 4.55
C LYS A 162 -2.36 5.77 5.89
N ILE A 163 -3.14 6.83 6.10
CA ILE A 163 -3.25 7.55 7.36
C ILE A 163 -4.70 7.59 7.81
N SER A 164 -4.93 7.40 9.10
CA SER A 164 -6.26 7.50 9.71
C SER A 164 -6.17 8.11 11.09
N LEU A 165 -7.15 8.94 11.48
CA LEU A 165 -7.28 9.43 12.85
C LEU A 165 -7.79 8.30 13.74
N ILE A 166 -7.10 7.98 14.83
CA ILE A 166 -7.52 7.01 15.84
C ILE A 166 -8.42 7.70 16.88
N GLU A 167 -7.88 8.76 17.47
CA GLU A 167 -8.57 9.52 18.53
C GLU A 167 -7.98 10.94 18.63
N TYR A 168 -8.73 11.81 19.26
CA TYR A 168 -8.29 13.14 19.63
C TYR A 168 -8.42 13.36 21.13
N ASP A 169 -7.30 13.61 21.78
CA ASP A 169 -7.25 14.01 23.18
C ASP A 169 -7.44 15.52 23.27
N GLN A 170 -8.64 15.93 23.68
CA GLN A 170 -9.02 17.33 23.78
C GLN A 170 -8.28 18.06 24.91
N GLU A 171 -7.96 17.39 26.02
CA GLU A 171 -7.27 18.01 27.16
C GLU A 171 -5.83 18.37 26.79
N ASN A 172 -5.13 17.47 26.10
CA ASN A 172 -3.74 17.63 25.69
C ASN A 172 -3.60 18.15 24.26
N LYS A 173 -4.72 18.43 23.56
CA LYS A 173 -4.76 18.83 22.15
C LYS A 173 -3.89 17.97 21.26
N THR A 174 -3.97 16.66 21.46
CA THR A 174 -3.13 15.68 20.76
C THR A 174 -3.97 14.81 19.85
N ALA A 175 -3.66 14.85 18.56
CA ALA A 175 -4.26 13.97 17.55
C ALA A 175 -3.40 12.71 17.39
N ARG A 176 -3.98 11.54 17.62
CA ARG A 176 -3.32 10.24 17.46
C ARG A 176 -3.75 9.62 16.15
N MET A 177 -2.78 9.19 15.34
CA MET A 177 -2.98 8.72 13.97
C MET A 177 -2.39 7.33 13.79
N LEU A 178 -3.07 6.52 12.99
CA LEU A 178 -2.58 5.23 12.48
C LEU A 178 -1.90 5.44 11.14
N LEU A 179 -0.68 4.97 11.01
CA LEU A 179 0.06 4.90 9.75
C LEU A 179 0.17 3.43 9.32
N GLN A 180 -0.13 3.14 8.05
CA GLN A 180 -0.11 1.80 7.47
C GLN A 180 0.66 1.79 6.14
N GLY A 181 1.04 0.60 5.68
CA GLY A 181 1.78 0.41 4.43
C GLY A 181 3.19 1.00 4.46
N ALA A 182 3.65 1.60 3.37
CA ALA A 182 5.02 2.14 3.24
C ALA A 182 5.38 3.21 4.28
N CYS A 183 4.38 3.86 4.89
CA CYS A 183 4.57 4.90 5.90
C CYS A 183 4.73 4.33 7.33
N SER A 184 4.48 3.04 7.53
CA SER A 184 4.75 2.34 8.79
C SER A 184 6.22 1.88 8.85
N GLY A 185 6.77 1.76 10.06
CA GLY A 185 8.05 1.07 10.29
C GLY A 185 9.35 1.82 9.98
N CYS A 186 9.34 2.98 9.34
CA CYS A 186 10.58 3.75 9.11
C CYS A 186 10.73 4.92 10.09
N PRO A 187 11.67 4.88 11.04
CA PRO A 187 11.82 5.93 12.07
C PRO A 187 12.07 7.33 11.49
N SER A 188 12.82 7.43 10.41
CA SER A 188 13.14 8.72 9.77
C SER A 188 11.97 9.30 8.98
N SER A 189 11.22 8.47 8.26
CA SER A 189 10.02 8.91 7.54
C SER A 189 8.87 9.22 8.49
N THR A 190 8.69 8.43 9.55
CA THR A 190 7.66 8.65 10.56
C THR A 190 7.85 10.00 11.28
N ALA A 191 9.08 10.35 11.66
CA ALA A 191 9.36 11.65 12.30
C ALA A 191 9.10 12.84 11.35
N THR A 192 9.53 12.74 10.10
CA THR A 192 9.32 13.78 9.08
C THR A 192 7.84 13.93 8.76
N LEU A 193 7.14 12.83 8.56
CA LEU A 193 5.70 12.80 8.28
C LEU A 193 4.90 13.37 9.47
N LYS A 194 5.20 12.94 10.70
CA LYS A 194 4.61 13.48 11.93
C LYS A 194 4.73 15.01 12.02
N ASN A 195 5.93 15.55 11.78
CA ASN A 195 6.17 16.97 11.84
C ASN A 195 5.42 17.73 10.71
N GLY A 196 5.36 17.16 9.52
CA GLY A 196 4.59 17.68 8.39
C GLY A 196 3.09 17.74 8.71
N ILE A 197 2.53 16.63 9.21
CA ILE A 197 1.12 16.55 9.63
C ILE A 197 0.81 17.56 10.71
N GLN A 198 1.65 17.63 11.75
CA GLN A 198 1.50 18.60 12.83
C GLN A 198 1.50 20.04 12.33
N SER A 199 2.34 20.36 11.37
CA SER A 199 2.40 21.70 10.77
C SER A 199 1.12 22.02 9.99
N ILE A 200 0.60 21.08 9.21
CA ILE A 200 -0.66 21.22 8.48
C ILE A 200 -1.83 21.40 9.46
N LEU A 201 -1.97 20.55 10.47
CA LEU A 201 -3.06 20.67 11.44
C LEU A 201 -2.99 21.97 12.24
N LYS A 202 -1.80 22.42 12.64
CA LYS A 202 -1.60 23.73 13.28
C LYS A 202 -1.96 24.91 12.38
N GLN A 203 -1.83 24.76 11.07
CA GLN A 203 -2.21 25.82 10.13
C GLN A 203 -3.74 25.94 9.98
N PHE A 204 -4.46 24.82 9.96
CA PHE A 204 -5.91 24.80 9.69
C PHE A 204 -6.78 24.80 10.96
N VAL A 205 -6.31 24.16 12.03
CA VAL A 205 -7.03 24.01 13.31
C VAL A 205 -6.11 24.27 14.51
N PRO A 206 -5.47 25.46 14.59
CA PRO A 206 -4.51 25.77 15.66
C PRO A 206 -5.09 25.73 17.06
N GLU A 207 -6.40 25.95 17.18
CA GLU A 207 -7.14 25.88 18.44
C GLU A 207 -7.34 24.43 18.92
N LEU A 208 -7.39 23.46 18.01
CA LEU A 208 -7.63 22.05 18.34
C LEU A 208 -6.34 21.28 18.54
N VAL A 209 -5.35 21.41 17.64
CA VAL A 209 -4.20 20.51 17.64
C VAL A 209 -2.89 21.24 17.96
N GLU A 210 -2.25 20.82 19.06
CA GLU A 210 -0.89 21.23 19.41
C GLU A 210 0.14 20.13 19.13
N ASN A 211 -0.26 18.88 19.29
CA ASN A 211 0.62 17.73 19.12
C ASN A 211 0.00 16.65 18.24
N VAL A 212 0.88 15.88 17.61
CA VAL A 212 0.53 14.70 16.81
C VAL A 212 1.31 13.50 17.31
N GLU A 213 0.63 12.39 17.50
CA GLU A 213 1.24 11.08 17.76
C GLU A 213 0.95 10.16 16.57
N ALA A 214 1.97 9.50 16.06
CA ALA A 214 1.84 8.50 15.02
C ALA A 214 2.05 7.12 15.63
N VAL A 215 1.11 6.23 15.39
CA VAL A 215 1.16 4.82 15.75
C VAL A 215 1.28 4.03 14.45
N ASN A 216 2.24 3.13 14.40
CA ASN A 216 2.36 2.21 13.27
C ASN A 216 1.32 1.10 13.42
N GLY A 217 0.59 0.86 12.34
CA GLY A 217 -0.43 -0.17 12.29
C GLY A 217 0.13 -1.59 12.33
#